data_e85a9d09f9fd45f45bbceeb8ac765e20
#
_entry.id   e85a9d09f9fd45f45bbceeb8ac765e20
#
_cell.length_a   1.000
_cell.length_b   1.000
_cell.length_c   1.000
_cell.angle_alpha   90.00
_cell.angle_beta   90.00
_cell.angle_gamma   90.00
#
_symmetry.space_group_name_H-M   'P 1'
#
loop_
_entity.id
_entity.type
_entity.pdbx_description
1 polymer ?
#
loop_
_entity_poly.entity_id
_entity_poly.type
_entity_poly.pdbx_seq_one_letter_code
_entity_poly.pdbx_strand_id
1 'polypeptide(L)'
;MRKKTIDTIPILSDTIKMYLLSFSRSRSLPESLVKRAKIILLASQGLSNQIISQKVGLHYNNVATWRNRFLQAIPFLMEIEGSSPKKLEEEIRFLLSDKKRFGAPCVFTTEQILAIIDLACKSPCDFGYEVSQWSLPLLVTEIQKQKIADRISAKSVSRFLKMR
;
A
#
# COMPACT_ATOMS: atom_id res chain seq x y z
N MET A 1 23.22 13.14 25.11
CA MET A 1 22.13 12.15 25.25
C MET A 1 20.82 12.84 24.92
N ARG A 2 20.18 12.59 23.76
CA ARG A 2 18.84 13.08 23.46
C ARG A 2 17.84 12.34 24.33
N LYS A 3 17.21 13.02 25.30
CA LYS A 3 16.02 12.51 25.98
C LYS A 3 14.95 12.22 24.92
N LYS A 4 14.71 10.93 24.63
CA LYS A 4 13.54 10.50 23.86
C LYS A 4 12.31 10.86 24.69
N THR A 5 11.66 11.96 24.36
CA THR A 5 10.31 12.25 24.80
C THR A 5 9.45 11.07 24.37
N ILE A 6 8.98 10.31 25.33
CA ILE A 6 7.93 9.32 25.09
C ILE A 6 6.68 10.16 24.90
N ASP A 7 6.29 10.40 23.66
CA ASP A 7 5.04 11.08 23.36
C ASP A 7 3.91 10.22 23.91
N THR A 8 3.47 10.56 25.12
CA THR A 8 2.39 9.87 25.82
C THR A 8 1.12 10.13 25.05
N ILE A 9 0.38 9.07 24.67
CA ILE A 9 -0.95 9.27 24.09
C ILE A 9 -1.79 9.96 25.14
N PRO A 10 -2.40 11.12 24.84
CA PRO A 10 -3.30 11.80 25.75
C PRO A 10 -4.47 10.88 26.13
N ILE A 11 -5.18 11.22 27.16
CA ILE A 11 -6.36 10.46 27.62
C ILE A 11 -7.34 10.37 26.45
N LEU A 12 -7.53 9.17 25.94
CA LEU A 12 -8.50 8.90 24.89
C LEU A 12 -9.92 9.04 25.45
N SER A 13 -10.86 9.54 24.65
CA SER A 13 -12.28 9.50 25.00
C SER A 13 -12.76 8.06 25.19
N ASP A 14 -13.83 7.90 25.96
CA ASP A 14 -14.38 6.57 26.23
C ASP A 14 -14.93 5.92 24.96
N THR A 15 -15.46 6.71 24.03
CA THR A 15 -15.94 6.23 22.72
C THR A 15 -14.81 5.67 21.89
N ILE A 16 -13.69 6.39 21.75
CA ILE A 16 -12.49 5.92 21.02
C ILE A 16 -11.93 4.65 21.67
N LYS A 17 -11.85 4.61 23.00
CA LYS A 17 -11.42 3.41 23.74
C LYS A 17 -12.33 2.20 23.46
N MET A 18 -13.64 2.41 23.45
CA MET A 18 -14.63 1.37 23.15
C MET A 18 -14.40 0.76 21.77
N TYR A 19 -14.23 1.56 20.72
CA TYR A 19 -13.93 1.05 19.38
C TYR A 19 -12.58 0.33 19.32
N LEU A 20 -11.54 0.88 19.92
CA LEU A 20 -10.23 0.22 19.96
C LEU A 20 -10.29 -1.12 20.73
N LEU A 21 -11.05 -1.21 21.82
CA LEU A 21 -11.27 -2.46 22.54
C LEU A 21 -12.04 -3.48 21.69
N SER A 22 -13.09 -3.05 20.99
CA SER A 22 -13.82 -3.91 20.04
C SER A 22 -12.88 -4.44 18.96
N PHE A 23 -12.07 -3.60 18.34
CA PHE A 23 -11.11 -4.02 17.31
C PHE A 23 -10.03 -4.95 17.86
N SER A 24 -9.53 -4.69 19.06
CA SER A 24 -8.49 -5.51 19.69
C SER A 24 -8.93 -6.94 20.03
N ARG A 25 -10.24 -7.18 20.16
CA ARG A 25 -10.86 -8.47 20.48
C ARG A 25 -11.51 -9.15 19.29
N SER A 26 -11.59 -8.46 18.16
CA SER A 26 -12.25 -8.99 16.95
C SER A 26 -11.50 -10.20 16.40
N ARG A 27 -12.27 -11.22 15.99
CA ARG A 27 -11.77 -12.41 15.28
C ARG A 27 -11.93 -12.29 13.76
N SER A 28 -12.75 -11.34 13.29
CA SER A 28 -13.05 -11.12 11.86
C SER A 28 -12.16 -10.07 11.21
N LEU A 29 -11.50 -9.22 12.01
CA LEU A 29 -10.60 -8.20 11.48
C LEU A 29 -9.21 -8.78 11.19
N PRO A 30 -8.47 -8.20 10.22
CA PRO A 30 -7.09 -8.58 9.96
C PRO A 30 -6.22 -8.49 11.23
N GLU A 31 -5.35 -9.47 11.44
CA GLU A 31 -4.47 -9.52 12.61
C GLU A 31 -3.62 -8.25 12.76
N SER A 32 -3.20 -7.66 11.65
CA SER A 32 -2.45 -6.40 11.63
C SER A 32 -3.23 -5.25 12.28
N LEU A 33 -4.54 -5.15 12.00
CA LEU A 33 -5.41 -4.12 12.58
C LEU A 33 -5.64 -4.37 14.08
N VAL A 34 -5.89 -5.63 14.47
CA VAL A 34 -6.02 -6.03 15.87
C VAL A 34 -4.78 -5.68 16.68
N LYS A 35 -3.58 -6.00 16.15
CA LYS A 35 -2.31 -5.66 16.80
C LYS A 35 -2.13 -4.14 16.95
N ARG A 36 -2.50 -3.37 15.93
CA ARG A 36 -2.40 -1.90 15.95
C ARG A 36 -3.35 -1.29 16.98
N ALA A 37 -4.58 -1.78 17.07
CA ALA A 37 -5.51 -1.35 18.12
C ALA A 37 -4.95 -1.64 19.53
N LYS A 38 -4.34 -2.80 19.74
CA LYS A 38 -3.65 -3.15 20.99
C LYS A 38 -2.48 -2.19 21.30
N ILE A 39 -1.69 -1.79 20.30
CA ILE A 39 -0.60 -0.81 20.48
C ILE A 39 -1.15 0.48 21.07
N ILE A 40 -2.24 1.02 20.52
CA ILE A 40 -2.80 2.30 20.97
C ILE A 40 -3.38 2.20 22.39
N LEU A 41 -4.09 1.11 22.69
CA LEU A 41 -4.61 0.85 24.03
C LEU A 41 -3.50 0.73 25.07
N LEU A 42 -2.43 -0.01 24.78
CA LEU A 42 -1.30 -0.13 25.70
C LEU A 42 -0.52 1.18 25.84
N ALA A 43 -0.43 1.96 24.78
CA ALA A 43 0.22 3.26 24.80
C ALA A 43 -0.59 4.29 25.61
N SER A 44 -1.93 4.23 25.58
CA SER A 44 -2.79 5.09 26.43
C SER A 44 -2.70 4.74 27.93
N GLN A 45 -2.23 3.54 28.26
CA GLN A 45 -1.91 3.11 29.63
C GLN A 45 -0.50 3.57 30.08
N GLY A 46 0.22 4.33 29.26
CA GLY A 46 1.55 4.85 29.60
C GLY A 46 2.70 3.86 29.37
N LEU A 47 2.46 2.71 28.74
CA LEU A 47 3.50 1.72 28.49
C LEU A 47 4.51 2.21 27.44
N SER A 48 5.79 1.88 27.66
CA SER A 48 6.86 2.20 26.71
C SER A 48 6.76 1.37 25.44
N ASN A 49 7.30 1.90 24.32
CA ASN A 49 7.30 1.20 23.04
C ASN A 49 8.00 -0.17 23.10
N GLN A 50 8.98 -0.33 23.97
CA GLN A 50 9.69 -1.58 24.16
C GLN A 50 8.80 -2.65 24.82
N ILE A 51 8.06 -2.28 25.86
CA ILE A 51 7.10 -3.17 26.52
C ILE A 51 5.96 -3.55 25.57
N ILE A 52 5.44 -2.56 24.83
CA ILE A 52 4.37 -2.80 23.84
C ILE A 52 4.87 -3.74 22.74
N SER A 53 6.08 -3.54 22.23
CA SER A 53 6.74 -4.39 21.23
C SER A 53 6.74 -5.85 21.65
N GLN A 54 7.15 -6.14 22.87
CA GLN A 54 7.16 -7.50 23.43
C GLN A 54 5.75 -8.10 23.58
N LYS A 55 4.78 -7.30 24.06
CA LYS A 55 3.40 -7.77 24.27
C LYS A 55 2.64 -8.04 22.97
N VAL A 56 2.90 -7.26 21.92
CA VAL A 56 2.18 -7.34 20.64
C VAL A 56 2.92 -8.20 19.60
N GLY A 57 4.20 -8.50 19.84
CA GLY A 57 5.03 -9.26 18.91
C GLY A 57 5.35 -8.49 17.63
N LEU A 58 5.61 -7.18 17.73
CA LEU A 58 5.99 -6.32 16.61
C LEU A 58 7.28 -5.58 16.93
N HIS A 59 8.08 -5.29 15.89
CA HIS A 59 9.30 -4.53 16.07
C HIS A 59 9.02 -3.13 16.66
N TYR A 60 9.89 -2.68 17.55
CA TYR A 60 9.83 -1.39 18.26
C TYR A 60 9.54 -0.19 17.33
N ASN A 61 10.19 -0.13 16.16
CA ASN A 61 9.96 0.98 15.22
C ASN A 61 8.52 0.98 14.67
N ASN A 62 7.93 -0.19 14.46
CA ASN A 62 6.53 -0.30 14.01
C ASN A 62 5.57 0.21 15.09
N VAL A 63 5.84 -0.12 16.36
CA VAL A 63 5.07 0.41 17.49
C VAL A 63 5.14 1.94 17.54
N ALA A 64 6.35 2.51 17.42
CA ALA A 64 6.54 3.96 17.40
C ALA A 64 5.79 4.63 16.22
N THR A 65 5.88 4.03 15.04
CA THR A 65 5.21 4.55 13.83
C THR A 65 3.68 4.61 14.01
N TRP A 66 3.07 3.51 14.48
CA TRP A 66 1.62 3.45 14.68
C TRP A 66 1.14 4.38 15.80
N ARG A 67 1.92 4.48 16.87
CA ARG A 67 1.65 5.41 17.95
C ARG A 67 1.67 6.86 17.48
N ASN A 68 2.71 7.29 16.76
CA ASN A 68 2.83 8.65 16.24
C ASN A 68 1.72 8.95 15.22
N ARG A 69 1.41 8.00 14.32
CA ARG A 69 0.32 8.15 13.36
C ARG A 69 -1.03 8.38 14.06
N PHE A 70 -1.30 7.65 15.12
CA PHE A 70 -2.54 7.81 15.88
C PHE A 70 -2.57 9.13 16.66
N LEU A 71 -1.46 9.52 17.29
CA LEU A 71 -1.32 10.81 17.99
C LEU A 71 -1.65 11.99 17.09
N GLN A 72 -1.14 11.98 15.85
CA GLN A 72 -1.40 13.04 14.89
C GLN A 72 -2.87 13.11 14.46
N ALA A 73 -3.60 12.01 14.54
CA ALA A 73 -5.01 11.94 14.15
C ALA A 73 -5.98 12.27 15.28
N ILE A 74 -5.54 12.31 16.53
CA ILE A 74 -6.42 12.54 17.69
C ILE A 74 -7.28 13.81 17.57
N PRO A 75 -6.74 14.99 17.16
CA PRO A 75 -7.56 16.19 17.04
C PRO A 75 -8.73 16.00 16.06
N PHE A 76 -8.45 15.36 14.91
CA PHE A 76 -9.44 15.06 13.90
C PHE A 76 -10.48 14.04 14.37
N LEU A 77 -10.08 13.02 15.12
CA LEU A 77 -10.99 12.02 15.68
C LEU A 77 -11.93 12.64 16.73
N MET A 78 -11.44 13.57 17.53
CA MET A 78 -12.25 14.30 18.52
C MET A 78 -13.30 15.20 17.84
N GLU A 79 -12.96 15.83 16.73
CA GLU A 79 -13.92 16.63 15.94
C GLU A 79 -15.05 15.77 15.38
N ILE A 80 -14.71 14.59 14.83
CA ILE A 80 -15.71 13.65 14.29
C ILE A 80 -16.56 13.04 15.38
N GLU A 81 -16.02 12.78 16.56
CA GLU A 81 -16.73 12.17 17.69
C GLU A 81 -18.02 12.94 18.04
N GLY A 82 -17.97 14.27 17.98
CA GLY A 82 -19.13 15.13 18.20
C GLY A 82 -20.18 15.08 17.07
N SER A 83 -19.81 14.60 15.88
CA SER A 83 -20.66 14.69 14.69
C SER A 83 -21.35 13.37 14.34
N SER A 84 -20.65 12.22 14.38
CA SER A 84 -21.21 10.93 13.97
C SER A 84 -20.40 9.73 14.49
N PRO A 85 -20.98 8.90 15.37
CA PRO A 85 -20.30 7.72 15.91
C PRO A 85 -19.90 6.69 14.85
N LYS A 86 -20.71 6.47 13.80
CA LYS A 86 -20.39 5.54 12.71
C LYS A 86 -19.19 6.00 11.90
N LYS A 87 -19.13 7.30 11.60
CA LYS A 87 -17.95 7.89 10.93
C LYS A 87 -16.68 7.73 11.76
N LEU A 88 -16.78 7.91 13.07
CA LEU A 88 -15.64 7.74 13.96
C LEU A 88 -15.08 6.32 13.92
N GLU A 89 -15.94 5.29 13.91
CA GLU A 89 -15.50 3.90 13.79
C GLU A 89 -14.77 3.65 12.48
N GLU A 90 -15.33 4.12 11.36
CA GLU A 90 -14.75 3.97 10.03
C GLU A 90 -13.38 4.66 9.93
N GLU A 91 -13.26 5.88 10.46
CA GLU A 91 -12.01 6.63 10.46
C GLU A 91 -10.92 5.98 11.33
N ILE A 92 -11.27 5.46 12.51
CA ILE A 92 -10.32 4.70 13.33
C ILE A 92 -9.87 3.44 12.59
N ARG A 93 -10.78 2.72 11.92
CA ARG A 93 -10.47 1.55 11.11
C ARG A 93 -9.55 1.90 9.93
N PHE A 94 -9.85 2.97 9.21
CA PHE A 94 -9.04 3.47 8.11
C PHE A 94 -7.64 3.90 8.59
N LEU A 95 -7.56 4.62 9.70
CA LEU A 95 -6.32 5.07 10.32
C LEU A 95 -5.39 3.90 10.68
N LEU A 96 -5.96 2.81 11.20
CA LEU A 96 -5.24 1.61 11.59
C LEU A 96 -4.98 0.65 10.41
N SER A 97 -5.55 0.90 9.23
CA SER A 97 -5.31 0.12 8.02
C SER A 97 -3.99 0.48 7.34
N ASP A 98 -3.51 -0.43 6.49
CA ASP A 98 -2.34 -0.16 5.65
C ASP A 98 -2.70 0.88 4.58
N LYS A 99 -1.85 1.88 4.41
CA LYS A 99 -1.97 2.79 3.26
C LYS A 99 -1.66 2.01 1.99
N LYS A 100 -2.48 2.20 0.95
CA LYS A 100 -2.17 1.69 -0.39
C LYS A 100 -0.80 2.19 -0.80
N ARG A 101 0.12 1.26 -1.07
CA ARG A 101 1.44 1.61 -1.56
C ARG A 101 1.36 1.86 -3.05
N PHE A 102 1.97 2.93 -3.51
CA PHE A 102 2.24 3.09 -4.93
C PHE A 102 3.18 1.95 -5.32
N GLY A 103 2.74 1.12 -6.28
CA GLY A 103 3.59 0.08 -6.85
C GLY A 103 4.85 0.68 -7.52
N ALA A 104 5.69 -0.18 -8.06
CA ALA A 104 6.81 0.29 -8.87
C ALA A 104 6.27 1.16 -10.03
N PRO A 105 6.99 2.26 -10.38
CA PRO A 105 6.63 3.07 -11.54
C PRO A 105 6.46 2.21 -12.79
N CYS A 106 5.51 2.57 -13.64
CA CYS A 106 5.36 1.90 -14.92
C CYS A 106 6.63 2.13 -15.74
N VAL A 107 7.29 1.03 -16.14
CA VAL A 107 8.51 1.06 -16.96
C VAL A 107 8.19 1.49 -18.40
N PHE A 108 6.97 1.24 -18.85
CA PHE A 108 6.49 1.56 -20.21
C PHE A 108 5.33 2.53 -20.14
N THR A 109 5.35 3.53 -21.00
CA THR A 109 4.23 4.47 -21.14
C THR A 109 3.05 3.80 -21.86
N THR A 110 1.85 4.38 -21.69
CA THR A 110 0.67 3.90 -22.42
C THR A 110 0.86 3.97 -23.93
N GLU A 111 1.53 5.01 -24.42
CA GLU A 111 1.85 5.20 -25.83
C GLU A 111 2.76 4.11 -26.36
N GLN A 112 3.80 3.74 -25.62
CA GLN A 112 4.69 2.64 -25.96
C GLN A 112 3.94 1.29 -26.03
N ILE A 113 3.04 1.05 -25.06
CA ILE A 113 2.24 -0.19 -25.06
C ILE A 113 1.31 -0.23 -26.28
N LEU A 114 0.65 0.87 -26.61
CA LEU A 114 -0.22 0.96 -27.81
C LEU A 114 0.57 0.78 -29.10
N ALA A 115 1.76 1.38 -29.22
CA ALA A 115 2.64 1.20 -30.37
C ALA A 115 3.10 -0.25 -30.53
N ILE A 116 3.38 -0.95 -29.44
CA ILE A 116 3.73 -2.38 -29.44
C ILE A 116 2.56 -3.23 -29.94
N ILE A 117 1.33 -2.93 -29.50
CA ILE A 117 0.13 -3.65 -29.92
C ILE A 117 -0.14 -3.39 -31.41
N ASP A 118 -0.06 -2.12 -31.85
CA ASP A 118 -0.24 -1.74 -33.26
C ASP A 118 0.79 -2.45 -34.17
N LEU A 119 2.05 -2.48 -33.75
CA LEU A 119 3.11 -3.21 -34.46
C LEU A 119 2.79 -4.71 -34.56
N ALA A 120 2.31 -5.31 -33.50
CA ALA A 120 1.97 -6.74 -33.47
C ALA A 120 0.75 -7.09 -34.37
N CYS A 121 -0.10 -6.11 -34.70
CA CYS A 121 -1.23 -6.27 -35.61
C CYS A 121 -0.83 -6.19 -37.10
N LYS A 122 0.35 -5.66 -37.42
CA LYS A 122 0.88 -5.56 -38.78
C LYS A 122 1.54 -6.85 -39.20
N SER A 123 1.67 -7.05 -40.53
CA SER A 123 2.38 -8.23 -41.05
C SER A 123 3.90 -8.08 -40.89
N PRO A 124 4.63 -9.13 -40.44
CA PRO A 124 6.08 -9.11 -40.46
C PRO A 124 6.70 -8.84 -41.82
N CYS A 125 6.01 -9.25 -42.91
CA CYS A 125 6.44 -9.01 -44.28
C CYS A 125 6.57 -7.50 -44.60
N ASP A 126 5.74 -6.66 -44.00
CA ASP A 126 5.77 -5.21 -44.20
C ASP A 126 7.07 -4.57 -43.66
N PHE A 127 7.80 -5.32 -42.82
CA PHE A 127 9.07 -4.93 -42.19
C PHE A 127 10.27 -5.68 -42.73
N GLY A 128 10.09 -6.44 -43.85
CA GLY A 128 11.15 -7.15 -44.55
C GLY A 128 11.49 -8.52 -43.95
N TYR A 129 10.60 -9.12 -43.15
CA TYR A 129 10.77 -10.47 -42.64
C TYR A 129 10.03 -11.49 -43.56
N GLU A 130 10.67 -12.60 -43.88
CA GLU A 130 10.09 -13.68 -44.67
C GLU A 130 9.23 -14.66 -43.86
N VAL A 131 8.41 -14.13 -42.95
CA VAL A 131 7.53 -14.93 -42.09
C VAL A 131 6.14 -14.31 -42.07
N SER A 132 5.11 -15.14 -41.98
CA SER A 132 3.71 -14.71 -41.98
C SER A 132 3.19 -14.26 -40.61
N GLN A 133 3.88 -14.63 -39.51
CA GLN A 133 3.44 -14.33 -38.17
C GLN A 133 4.62 -13.91 -37.30
N TRP A 134 4.32 -13.00 -36.32
CA TRP A 134 5.30 -12.59 -35.34
C TRP A 134 5.59 -13.70 -34.32
N SER A 135 6.86 -14.04 -34.16
CA SER A 135 7.32 -14.68 -32.94
C SER A 135 7.66 -13.60 -31.89
N LEU A 136 7.54 -13.92 -30.61
CA LEU A 136 7.87 -12.94 -29.56
C LEU A 136 9.30 -12.40 -29.65
N PRO A 137 10.34 -13.22 -29.90
CA PRO A 137 11.70 -12.71 -30.09
C PRO A 137 11.83 -11.77 -31.30
N LEU A 138 11.18 -12.10 -32.40
CA LEU A 138 11.23 -11.28 -33.63
C LEU A 138 10.55 -9.92 -33.39
N LEU A 139 9.40 -9.92 -32.69
CA LEU A 139 8.69 -8.71 -32.34
C LEU A 139 9.52 -7.83 -31.39
N VAL A 140 10.23 -8.42 -30.43
CA VAL A 140 11.18 -7.70 -29.56
C VAL A 140 12.25 -7.00 -30.39
N THR A 141 12.84 -7.68 -31.35
CA THR A 141 13.87 -7.11 -32.23
C THR A 141 13.33 -5.92 -33.01
N GLU A 142 12.12 -6.03 -33.56
CA GLU A 142 11.50 -4.94 -34.32
C GLU A 142 11.11 -3.75 -33.43
N ILE A 143 10.58 -3.98 -32.22
CA ILE A 143 10.29 -2.95 -31.24
C ILE A 143 11.54 -2.12 -30.93
N GLN A 144 12.69 -2.77 -30.74
CA GLN A 144 13.97 -2.11 -30.48
C GLN A 144 14.48 -1.34 -31.68
N LYS A 145 14.39 -1.94 -32.89
CA LYS A 145 14.80 -1.34 -34.16
C LYS A 145 14.02 -0.05 -34.44
N GLN A 146 12.72 -0.04 -34.16
CA GLN A 146 11.85 1.18 -34.27
C GLN A 146 11.99 2.14 -33.11
N LYS A 147 12.84 1.86 -32.13
CA LYS A 147 13.04 2.69 -30.92
C LYS A 147 11.76 2.93 -30.12
N ILE A 148 10.78 2.03 -30.18
CA ILE A 148 9.56 2.12 -29.36
C ILE A 148 9.93 1.88 -27.89
N ALA A 149 10.85 0.95 -27.63
CA ALA A 149 11.41 0.68 -26.32
C ALA A 149 12.85 0.15 -26.44
N ASP A 150 13.81 0.78 -25.76
CA ASP A 150 15.22 0.39 -25.81
C ASP A 150 15.47 -0.99 -25.17
N ARG A 151 14.75 -1.30 -24.10
CA ARG A 151 14.84 -2.57 -23.37
C ARG A 151 13.44 -3.11 -23.08
N ILE A 152 13.13 -4.22 -23.73
CA ILE A 152 11.87 -4.94 -23.48
C ILE A 152 12.12 -6.45 -23.53
N SER A 153 11.48 -7.20 -22.64
CA SER A 153 11.55 -8.67 -22.65
C SER A 153 10.37 -9.28 -23.42
N ALA A 154 10.55 -10.43 -24.01
CA ALA A 154 9.49 -11.20 -24.66
C ALA A 154 8.30 -11.46 -23.73
N LYS A 155 8.57 -11.64 -22.41
CA LYS A 155 7.54 -11.79 -21.38
C LYS A 155 6.70 -10.51 -21.22
N SER A 156 7.31 -9.33 -21.30
CA SER A 156 6.60 -8.05 -21.24
C SER A 156 5.72 -7.85 -22.48
N VAL A 157 6.25 -8.15 -23.67
CA VAL A 157 5.48 -8.11 -24.91
C VAL A 157 4.28 -9.04 -24.84
N SER A 158 4.47 -10.30 -24.45
CA SER A 158 3.37 -11.28 -24.28
C SER A 158 2.30 -10.78 -23.31
N ARG A 159 2.71 -10.10 -22.23
CA ARG A 159 1.77 -9.53 -21.27
C ARG A 159 0.94 -8.40 -21.88
N PHE A 160 1.55 -7.51 -22.66
CA PHE A 160 0.84 -6.41 -23.30
C PHE A 160 -0.16 -6.89 -24.34
N LEU A 161 0.20 -7.91 -25.14
CA LEU A 161 -0.71 -8.51 -26.11
C LEU A 161 -1.92 -9.24 -25.49
N LYS A 162 -1.83 -9.61 -24.22
CA LYS A 162 -2.93 -10.24 -23.46
C LYS A 162 -3.83 -9.23 -22.72
N MET A 163 -3.48 -7.95 -22.70
CA MET A 163 -4.24 -6.87 -22.07
C MET A 163 -5.40 -6.38 -22.96
N ARG A 164 -6.18 -7.33 -23.52
CA ARG A 164 -7.41 -7.04 -24.24
C ARG A 164 -8.58 -6.84 -23.29
#